data_376bd665bfae4140ba2983d6d9b1c3cc
#
_entry.id   376bd665bfae4140ba2983d6d9b1c3cc
#
_cell.length_a   1.000
_cell.length_b   1.000
_cell.length_c   1.000
_cell.angle_alpha   90.00
_cell.angle_beta   90.00
_cell.angle_gamma   90.00
#
_symmetry.space_group_name_H-M   'P 1'
#
loop_
_entity.id
_entity.type
_entity.pdbx_description
1 polymer ?
#
loop_
_entity_poly.entity_id
_entity_poly.type
_entity_poly.pdbx_seq_one_letter_code
_entity_poly.pdbx_strand_id
1 'polypeptide(L)'
;MPVKFSRAALASAGLSALFLGVYGACNWITSLRSDVGTLYFWWERYIPFVPIMVIPYLSIDLFFVGAPFLCRSEKELATFAKRVTAAILVAGGCFLLFPLRFAFARPHTGGWIGALFDWFRGMDMPYNMLPSLHIALRTFLGAIYARHTSGIVRLASNTWFSLIAISTLLTYQHHTMDLVGGFALAGYCFYTFQENRIRLPVIANRRIGFYYLIGALILAVIILVFRRWSYLLLWPGISFGIVAGAYFGAGPGIFRKTDGQLPWSTWWTLGPCLLGQRLSLLYYRLQCRPWDEVAPGVWIGRTLSNREASSAVRAGVTAVLDLTAEFSEAKAFRAISYHNIPILDLTAPSQEQLREMAAFISEQSEKGIVYVHCKIGYSRSAAAVGAYLLASGKCGSVEDVVALLRQVRPSIIIRPEALAALRHLKVALVQKTLSS
;
A
#
# COMPACT_ATOMS: atom_id res chain seq x y z
N MET A 1 -13.86 -22.20 -2.53
CA MET A 1 -13.73 -23.63 -2.89
C MET A 1 -12.25 -23.96 -2.92
N PRO A 2 -11.84 -25.19 -2.53
CA PRO A 2 -10.45 -25.64 -2.64
C PRO A 2 -10.04 -25.71 -4.11
N VAL A 3 -8.75 -25.52 -4.37
CA VAL A 3 -8.20 -25.57 -5.74
C VAL A 3 -8.13 -27.04 -6.19
N LYS A 4 -8.67 -27.33 -7.37
CA LYS A 4 -8.48 -28.65 -8.02
C LYS A 4 -7.07 -28.75 -8.57
N PHE A 5 -6.45 -29.93 -8.46
CA PHE A 5 -5.10 -30.19 -8.99
C PHE A 5 -4.95 -29.80 -10.48
N SER A 6 -5.94 -30.12 -11.32
CA SER A 6 -5.94 -29.76 -12.74
C SER A 6 -5.87 -28.26 -12.99
N ARG A 7 -6.53 -27.43 -12.15
CA ARG A 7 -6.47 -25.96 -12.26
C ARG A 7 -5.11 -25.41 -11.82
N ALA A 8 -4.52 -25.98 -10.76
CA ALA A 8 -3.17 -25.60 -10.35
C ALA A 8 -2.15 -25.95 -11.44
N ALA A 9 -2.26 -27.14 -12.04
CA ALA A 9 -1.40 -27.57 -13.13
C ALA A 9 -1.55 -26.68 -14.38
N LEU A 10 -2.80 -26.34 -14.77
CA LEU A 10 -3.07 -25.44 -15.89
C LEU A 10 -2.50 -24.03 -15.62
N ALA A 11 -2.65 -23.51 -14.40
CA ALA A 11 -2.08 -22.21 -14.01
C ALA A 11 -0.55 -22.24 -14.05
N SER A 12 0.08 -23.30 -13.50
CA SER A 12 1.52 -23.48 -13.55
C SER A 12 2.04 -23.51 -14.99
N ALA A 13 1.45 -24.34 -15.84
CA ALA A 13 1.85 -24.46 -17.25
C ALA A 13 1.62 -23.15 -18.02
N GLY A 14 0.45 -22.52 -17.85
CA GLY A 14 0.12 -21.26 -18.53
C GLY A 14 1.01 -20.09 -18.12
N LEU A 15 1.33 -19.96 -16.82
CA LEU A 15 2.24 -18.92 -16.35
C LEU A 15 3.68 -19.18 -16.80
N SER A 16 4.13 -20.45 -16.84
CA SER A 16 5.45 -20.81 -17.36
C SER A 16 5.57 -20.52 -18.86
N ALA A 17 4.55 -20.87 -19.64
CA ALA A 17 4.52 -20.56 -21.07
C ALA A 17 4.51 -19.04 -21.33
N LEU A 18 3.74 -18.28 -20.57
CA LEU A 18 3.72 -16.81 -20.66
C LEU A 18 5.09 -16.21 -20.31
N PHE A 19 5.71 -16.68 -19.22
CA PHE A 19 7.04 -16.24 -18.82
C PHE A 19 8.08 -16.50 -19.94
N LEU A 20 8.18 -17.75 -20.39
CA LEU A 20 9.14 -18.14 -21.42
C LEU A 20 8.92 -17.37 -22.74
N GLY A 21 7.64 -17.20 -23.14
CA GLY A 21 7.30 -16.49 -24.38
C GLY A 21 7.66 -15.00 -24.31
N VAL A 22 7.24 -14.31 -23.26
CA VAL A 22 7.49 -12.86 -23.14
C VAL A 22 8.97 -12.59 -22.86
N TYR A 23 9.57 -13.32 -21.92
CA TYR A 23 10.97 -13.12 -21.54
C TYR A 23 11.92 -13.45 -22.69
N GLY A 24 11.69 -14.57 -23.36
CA GLY A 24 12.48 -14.98 -24.54
C GLY A 24 12.34 -14.01 -25.72
N ALA A 25 11.10 -13.56 -26.01
CA ALA A 25 10.87 -12.56 -27.06
C ALA A 25 11.57 -11.23 -26.75
N CYS A 26 11.52 -10.75 -25.51
CA CYS A 26 12.22 -9.53 -25.10
C CYS A 26 13.74 -9.67 -25.22
N ASN A 27 14.31 -10.79 -24.78
CA ASN A 27 15.73 -11.10 -24.94
C ASN A 27 16.16 -11.08 -26.40
N TRP A 28 15.40 -11.78 -27.25
CA TRP A 28 15.68 -11.83 -28.69
C TRP A 28 15.59 -10.46 -29.36
N ILE A 29 14.51 -9.71 -29.14
CA ILE A 29 14.35 -8.37 -29.71
C ILE A 29 15.47 -7.44 -29.22
N THR A 30 15.80 -7.46 -27.93
CA THR A 30 16.86 -6.61 -27.37
C THR A 30 18.24 -6.97 -27.93
N SER A 31 18.52 -8.24 -28.23
CA SER A 31 19.78 -8.68 -28.85
C SER A 31 20.01 -8.10 -30.24
N LEU A 32 18.95 -7.74 -30.96
CA LEU A 32 19.02 -7.13 -32.30
C LEU A 32 19.19 -5.60 -32.26
N ARG A 33 19.17 -4.98 -31.08
CA ARG A 33 19.22 -3.53 -30.93
C ARG A 33 20.65 -3.03 -30.74
N SER A 34 20.94 -1.85 -31.28
CA SER A 34 22.21 -1.14 -31.12
C SER A 34 22.23 -0.12 -29.98
N ASP A 35 21.02 0.24 -29.44
CA ASP A 35 20.85 1.27 -28.41
C ASP A 35 20.77 0.69 -26.97
N VAL A 36 21.34 -0.49 -26.76
CA VAL A 36 21.31 -1.18 -25.45
C VAL A 36 22.32 -0.55 -24.50
N GLY A 37 21.80 0.03 -23.40
CA GLY A 37 22.59 0.70 -22.37
C GLY A 37 22.98 -0.20 -21.20
N THR A 38 23.61 0.42 -20.20
CA THR A 38 23.90 -0.18 -18.89
C THR A 38 23.49 0.79 -17.79
N LEU A 39 23.02 0.26 -16.64
CA LEU A 39 22.64 1.07 -15.47
C LEU A 39 23.15 0.40 -14.21
N TYR A 40 24.19 0.97 -13.61
CA TYR A 40 24.77 0.46 -12.37
C TYR A 40 25.39 1.58 -11.54
N PHE A 41 25.59 1.33 -10.25
CA PHE A 41 26.32 2.23 -9.35
C PHE A 41 27.80 1.90 -9.36
N TRP A 42 28.66 2.91 -9.20
CA TRP A 42 30.12 2.76 -9.21
C TRP A 42 30.65 1.73 -8.20
N TRP A 43 29.99 1.58 -7.05
CA TRP A 43 30.36 0.64 -5.98
C TRP A 43 29.99 -0.82 -6.28
N GLU A 44 29.11 -1.10 -7.24
CA GLU A 44 28.71 -2.47 -7.59
C GLU A 44 29.87 -3.30 -8.17
N ARG A 45 30.91 -2.64 -8.67
CA ARG A 45 32.16 -3.30 -9.11
C ARG A 45 32.91 -4.02 -7.98
N TYR A 46 32.61 -3.71 -6.73
CA TYR A 46 33.18 -4.36 -5.56
C TYR A 46 32.34 -5.53 -5.04
N ILE A 47 31.18 -5.80 -5.63
CA ILE A 47 30.39 -6.97 -5.31
C ILE A 47 31.14 -8.21 -5.81
N PRO A 48 31.42 -9.21 -4.94
CA PRO A 48 32.15 -10.40 -5.37
C PRO A 48 31.27 -11.29 -6.25
N PHE A 49 31.87 -11.93 -7.24
CA PHE A 49 31.22 -13.02 -7.96
C PHE A 49 31.35 -14.31 -7.15
N VAL A 50 30.23 -14.93 -6.77
CA VAL A 50 30.17 -16.13 -5.93
C VAL A 50 29.46 -17.26 -6.68
N PRO A 51 30.21 -18.16 -7.37
CA PRO A 51 29.65 -19.14 -8.30
C PRO A 51 28.59 -20.07 -7.68
N ILE A 52 28.77 -20.52 -6.42
CA ILE A 52 27.83 -21.43 -5.77
C ILE A 52 26.41 -20.85 -5.62
N MET A 53 26.28 -19.52 -5.70
CA MET A 53 24.99 -18.81 -5.63
C MET A 53 24.11 -19.04 -6.88
N VAL A 54 24.62 -19.70 -7.92
CA VAL A 54 23.80 -20.18 -9.03
C VAL A 54 22.72 -21.16 -8.58
N ILE A 55 22.98 -21.92 -7.50
CA ILE A 55 22.02 -22.91 -6.96
C ILE A 55 20.76 -22.21 -6.42
N PRO A 56 20.81 -21.28 -5.45
CA PRO A 56 19.62 -20.53 -5.06
C PRO A 56 19.06 -19.73 -6.24
N TYR A 57 19.88 -19.18 -7.13
CA TYR A 57 19.40 -18.43 -8.29
C TYR A 57 18.46 -19.25 -9.16
N LEU A 58 18.88 -20.43 -9.64
CA LEU A 58 18.08 -21.31 -10.50
C LEU A 58 16.94 -22.01 -9.77
N SER A 59 17.04 -22.16 -8.46
CA SER A 59 15.97 -22.85 -7.69
C SER A 59 14.63 -22.13 -7.75
N ILE A 60 14.57 -20.85 -8.14
CA ILE A 60 13.32 -20.11 -8.27
C ILE A 60 12.34 -20.78 -9.21
N ASP A 61 12.81 -21.45 -10.27
CA ASP A 61 11.96 -22.10 -11.25
C ASP A 61 11.17 -23.25 -10.62
N LEU A 62 11.79 -24.01 -9.71
CA LEU A 62 11.11 -25.08 -8.97
C LEU A 62 10.01 -24.50 -8.07
N PHE A 63 10.31 -23.43 -7.35
CA PHE A 63 9.32 -22.74 -6.51
C PHE A 63 8.21 -22.12 -7.34
N PHE A 64 8.52 -21.61 -8.53
CA PHE A 64 7.56 -21.00 -9.43
C PHE A 64 6.53 -22.03 -9.92
N VAL A 65 6.99 -23.17 -10.42
CA VAL A 65 6.14 -24.28 -10.87
C VAL A 65 5.31 -24.85 -9.71
N GLY A 66 5.88 -24.91 -8.49
CA GLY A 66 5.22 -25.45 -7.29
C GLY A 66 4.18 -24.52 -6.66
N ALA A 67 4.31 -23.20 -6.79
CA ALA A 67 3.47 -22.24 -6.08
C ALA A 67 1.95 -22.37 -6.33
N PRO A 68 1.45 -22.61 -7.55
CA PRO A 68 0.03 -22.81 -7.80
C PRO A 68 -0.59 -23.95 -7.00
N PHE A 69 0.19 -25.00 -6.71
CA PHE A 69 -0.27 -26.18 -5.96
C PHE A 69 -0.37 -25.92 -4.45
N LEU A 70 0.28 -24.86 -3.94
CA LEU A 70 0.16 -24.44 -2.55
C LEU A 70 -1.08 -23.57 -2.29
N CYS A 71 -1.67 -22.97 -3.32
CA CYS A 71 -2.85 -22.13 -3.18
C CYS A 71 -4.05 -22.95 -2.68
N ARG A 72 -4.66 -22.53 -1.57
CA ARG A 72 -5.78 -23.27 -0.94
C ARG A 72 -7.15 -22.90 -1.48
N SER A 73 -7.28 -21.76 -2.15
CA SER A 73 -8.54 -21.30 -2.71
C SER A 73 -8.40 -20.82 -4.16
N GLU A 74 -9.46 -20.99 -4.95
CA GLU A 74 -9.54 -20.46 -6.32
C GLU A 74 -9.25 -18.97 -6.41
N LYS A 75 -9.66 -18.23 -5.38
CA LYS A 75 -9.44 -16.80 -5.29
C LYS A 75 -7.97 -16.45 -5.06
N GLU A 76 -7.28 -17.21 -4.21
CA GLU A 76 -5.84 -17.08 -3.98
C GLU A 76 -5.05 -17.39 -5.25
N LEU A 77 -5.37 -18.53 -5.93
CA LEU A 77 -4.75 -18.92 -7.18
C LEU A 77 -4.95 -17.85 -8.26
N ALA A 78 -6.19 -17.38 -8.45
CA ALA A 78 -6.50 -16.33 -9.43
C ALA A 78 -5.77 -15.03 -9.13
N THR A 79 -5.63 -14.65 -7.84
CA THR A 79 -4.90 -13.45 -7.44
C THR A 79 -3.40 -13.60 -7.68
N PHE A 80 -2.82 -14.76 -7.35
CA PHE A 80 -1.43 -15.10 -7.65
C PHE A 80 -1.17 -15.03 -9.16
N ALA A 81 -2.00 -15.70 -9.97
CA ALA A 81 -1.87 -15.68 -11.43
C ALA A 81 -1.95 -14.26 -12.00
N LYS A 82 -2.88 -13.40 -11.53
CA LYS A 82 -2.97 -12.00 -11.96
C LYS A 82 -1.71 -11.20 -11.63
N ARG A 83 -1.13 -11.39 -10.44
CA ARG A 83 0.13 -10.71 -10.03
C ARG A 83 1.28 -11.12 -10.92
N VAL A 84 1.46 -12.42 -11.14
CA VAL A 84 2.53 -12.97 -12.00
C VAL A 84 2.37 -12.49 -13.44
N THR A 85 1.17 -12.64 -14.02
CA THR A 85 0.87 -12.16 -15.38
C THR A 85 1.16 -10.68 -15.55
N ALA A 86 0.68 -9.84 -14.63
CA ALA A 86 0.92 -8.41 -14.68
C ALA A 86 2.41 -8.06 -14.56
N ALA A 87 3.15 -8.75 -13.67
CA ALA A 87 4.58 -8.53 -13.54
C ALA A 87 5.34 -8.90 -14.81
N ILE A 88 5.03 -10.03 -15.43
CA ILE A 88 5.66 -10.46 -16.69
C ILE A 88 5.40 -9.44 -17.80
N LEU A 89 4.15 -9.00 -17.97
CA LEU A 89 3.78 -8.06 -19.05
C LEU A 89 4.38 -6.66 -18.83
N VAL A 90 4.34 -6.14 -17.59
CA VAL A 90 4.93 -4.83 -17.27
C VAL A 90 6.45 -4.87 -17.40
N ALA A 91 7.10 -5.93 -16.89
CA ALA A 91 8.56 -6.08 -17.04
C ALA A 91 8.94 -6.20 -18.50
N GLY A 92 8.24 -7.02 -19.29
CA GLY A 92 8.46 -7.14 -20.73
C GLY A 92 8.34 -5.81 -21.47
N GLY A 93 7.29 -5.01 -21.16
CA GLY A 93 7.16 -3.65 -21.69
C GLY A 93 8.36 -2.75 -21.32
N CYS A 94 8.81 -2.81 -20.06
CA CYS A 94 9.97 -2.06 -19.61
C CYS A 94 11.28 -2.49 -20.31
N PHE A 95 11.49 -3.79 -20.51
CA PHE A 95 12.69 -4.31 -21.21
C PHE A 95 12.80 -3.77 -22.63
N LEU A 96 11.66 -3.66 -23.33
CA LEU A 96 11.64 -3.12 -24.69
C LEU A 96 11.76 -1.59 -24.74
N LEU A 97 11.20 -0.88 -23.76
CA LEU A 97 11.26 0.59 -23.68
C LEU A 97 12.59 1.09 -23.15
N PHE A 98 13.24 0.34 -22.26
CA PHE A 98 14.51 0.67 -21.61
C PHE A 98 15.49 -0.49 -21.77
N PRO A 99 16.03 -0.72 -22.98
CA PRO A 99 16.90 -1.85 -23.27
C PRO A 99 18.21 -1.71 -22.50
N LEU A 100 18.43 -2.62 -21.57
CA LEU A 100 19.63 -2.63 -20.71
C LEU A 100 20.28 -4.01 -20.75
N ARG A 101 21.62 -3.99 -20.59
CA ARG A 101 22.43 -5.21 -20.43
C ARG A 101 23.27 -5.15 -19.16
N PHE A 102 23.67 -6.30 -18.66
CA PHE A 102 24.60 -6.38 -17.55
C PHE A 102 25.97 -5.78 -17.94
N ALA A 103 26.57 -4.95 -17.06
CA ALA A 103 27.71 -4.11 -17.41
C ALA A 103 29.06 -4.81 -17.24
N PHE A 104 29.17 -5.82 -16.37
CA PHE A 104 30.47 -6.44 -16.03
C PHE A 104 30.67 -7.76 -16.78
N ALA A 105 31.98 -8.08 -17.03
CA ALA A 105 32.32 -9.38 -17.56
C ALA A 105 31.96 -10.48 -16.54
N ARG A 106 31.30 -11.52 -17.00
CA ARG A 106 30.97 -12.68 -16.17
C ARG A 106 32.15 -13.63 -16.13
N PRO A 107 32.78 -13.90 -14.96
CA PRO A 107 33.95 -14.77 -14.87
C PRO A 107 33.65 -16.20 -15.33
N HIS A 108 34.64 -16.86 -15.92
CA HIS A 108 34.59 -18.30 -16.18
C HIS A 108 34.75 -19.08 -14.87
N THR A 109 33.98 -20.14 -14.71
CA THR A 109 34.02 -21.01 -13.54
C THR A 109 34.33 -22.44 -13.99
N GLY A 110 35.21 -23.14 -13.30
CA GLY A 110 35.51 -24.55 -13.59
C GLY A 110 34.59 -25.52 -12.83
N GLY A 111 34.77 -26.81 -13.16
CA GLY A 111 34.02 -27.89 -12.49
C GLY A 111 32.51 -27.93 -12.80
N TRP A 112 31.78 -28.68 -11.98
CA TRP A 112 30.33 -28.88 -12.19
C TRP A 112 29.51 -27.58 -12.06
N ILE A 113 29.94 -26.64 -11.23
CA ILE A 113 29.31 -25.33 -11.11
C ILE A 113 29.48 -24.55 -12.41
N GLY A 114 30.69 -24.60 -13.04
CA GLY A 114 30.95 -23.99 -14.32
C GLY A 114 30.06 -24.58 -15.44
N ALA A 115 29.93 -25.90 -15.48
CA ALA A 115 29.01 -26.55 -16.43
C ALA A 115 27.55 -26.12 -16.26
N LEU A 116 27.09 -25.93 -15.00
CA LEU A 116 25.76 -25.42 -14.71
C LEU A 116 25.58 -23.97 -15.19
N PHE A 117 26.60 -23.11 -14.99
CA PHE A 117 26.61 -21.75 -15.52
C PHE A 117 26.61 -21.68 -17.03
N ASP A 118 27.41 -22.53 -17.70
CA ASP A 118 27.50 -22.56 -19.16
C ASP A 118 26.19 -23.04 -19.78
N TRP A 119 25.55 -24.05 -19.19
CA TRP A 119 24.21 -24.50 -19.56
C TRP A 119 23.19 -23.35 -19.42
N PHE A 120 23.17 -22.65 -18.28
CA PHE A 120 22.27 -21.52 -18.04
C PHE A 120 22.55 -20.36 -19.02
N ARG A 121 23.81 -19.97 -19.21
CA ARG A 121 24.21 -18.89 -20.13
C ARG A 121 23.87 -19.19 -21.59
N GLY A 122 23.77 -20.45 -21.95
CA GLY A 122 23.31 -20.88 -23.28
C GLY A 122 21.81 -20.61 -23.51
N MET A 123 21.04 -20.48 -22.44
CA MET A 123 19.60 -20.23 -22.50
C MET A 123 19.22 -18.78 -22.18
N ASP A 124 20.02 -18.05 -21.41
CA ASP A 124 19.72 -16.70 -20.95
C ASP A 124 20.75 -15.68 -21.41
N MET A 125 20.28 -14.68 -22.14
CA MET A 125 21.10 -13.57 -22.62
C MET A 125 21.23 -12.48 -21.54
N PRO A 126 22.28 -11.64 -21.55
CA PRO A 126 22.53 -10.63 -20.53
C PRO A 126 21.65 -9.38 -20.65
N TYR A 127 20.41 -9.54 -21.07
CA TYR A 127 19.42 -8.48 -21.24
C TYR A 127 18.30 -8.60 -20.20
N ASN A 128 17.18 -7.94 -20.41
CA ASN A 128 16.00 -7.99 -19.53
C ASN A 128 16.31 -7.60 -18.08
N MET A 129 16.98 -6.44 -17.90
CA MET A 129 17.53 -6.04 -16.61
C MET A 129 16.50 -5.38 -15.70
N LEU A 130 15.92 -4.25 -16.10
CA LEU A 130 15.09 -3.39 -15.25
C LEU A 130 13.63 -3.38 -15.71
N PRO A 131 12.68 -3.68 -14.84
CA PRO A 131 12.80 -4.18 -13.45
C PRO A 131 13.14 -5.68 -13.40
N SER A 132 13.90 -6.14 -12.39
CA SER A 132 14.20 -7.57 -12.25
C SER A 132 12.92 -8.39 -12.06
N LEU A 133 12.55 -9.16 -13.07
CA LEU A 133 11.41 -10.07 -12.99
C LEU A 133 11.69 -11.20 -11.99
N HIS A 134 12.94 -11.63 -11.85
CA HIS A 134 13.39 -12.60 -10.87
C HIS A 134 13.04 -12.15 -9.44
N ILE A 135 13.31 -10.90 -9.10
CA ILE A 135 12.99 -10.32 -7.78
C ILE A 135 11.47 -10.17 -7.59
N ALA A 136 10.74 -9.76 -8.63
CA ALA A 136 9.28 -9.65 -8.53
C ALA A 136 8.64 -11.03 -8.28
N LEU A 137 9.03 -12.05 -9.07
CA LEU A 137 8.55 -13.43 -8.91
C LEU A 137 8.93 -14.00 -7.54
N ARG A 138 10.20 -13.90 -7.13
CA ARG A 138 10.66 -14.32 -5.80
C ARG A 138 9.80 -13.73 -4.68
N THR A 139 9.35 -12.47 -4.82
CA THR A 139 8.56 -11.79 -3.80
C THR A 139 7.14 -12.37 -3.72
N PHE A 140 6.52 -12.71 -4.86
CA PHE A 140 5.22 -13.39 -4.88
C PHE A 140 5.32 -14.80 -4.30
N LEU A 141 6.34 -15.55 -4.71
CA LEU A 141 6.60 -16.91 -4.24
C LEU A 141 6.84 -16.91 -2.73
N GLY A 142 7.74 -16.05 -2.24
CA GLY A 142 8.00 -15.92 -0.82
C GLY A 142 6.72 -15.65 0.00
N ALA A 143 5.80 -14.82 -0.51
CA ALA A 143 4.53 -14.57 0.16
C ALA A 143 3.61 -15.80 0.19
N ILE A 144 3.53 -16.59 -0.89
CA ILE A 144 2.74 -17.83 -0.94
C ILE A 144 3.34 -18.88 0.00
N TYR A 145 4.64 -19.14 -0.11
CA TYR A 145 5.30 -20.14 0.74
C TYR A 145 5.23 -19.75 2.23
N ALA A 146 5.47 -18.49 2.58
CA ALA A 146 5.35 -18.02 3.96
C ALA A 146 3.92 -18.14 4.53
N ARG A 147 2.88 -18.02 3.69
CA ARG A 147 1.48 -18.18 4.10
C ARG A 147 1.15 -19.63 4.42
N HIS A 148 1.72 -20.59 3.70
CA HIS A 148 1.35 -22.00 3.77
C HIS A 148 2.36 -22.86 4.56
N THR A 149 3.39 -22.24 5.14
CA THR A 149 4.37 -22.89 6.01
C THR A 149 4.37 -22.28 7.41
N SER A 150 4.90 -22.98 8.39
CA SER A 150 5.00 -22.53 9.78
C SER A 150 6.31 -22.97 10.43
N GLY A 151 6.63 -22.43 11.59
CA GLY A 151 7.79 -22.81 12.39
C GLY A 151 9.11 -22.76 11.61
N ILE A 152 9.92 -23.80 11.75
CA ILE A 152 11.25 -23.89 11.13
C ILE A 152 11.18 -23.93 9.59
N VAL A 153 10.14 -24.52 9.01
CA VAL A 153 9.96 -24.58 7.55
C VAL A 153 9.75 -23.19 6.98
N ARG A 154 8.96 -22.34 7.66
CA ARG A 154 8.78 -20.94 7.27
C ARG A 154 10.09 -20.15 7.37
N LEU A 155 10.85 -20.35 8.45
CA LEU A 155 12.15 -19.69 8.62
C LEU A 155 13.11 -20.10 7.50
N ALA A 156 13.26 -21.38 7.23
CA ALA A 156 14.11 -21.92 6.19
C ALA A 156 13.69 -21.38 4.79
N SER A 157 12.38 -21.39 4.48
CA SER A 157 11.87 -20.86 3.24
C SER A 157 12.16 -19.36 3.08
N ASN A 158 11.93 -18.54 4.11
CA ASN A 158 12.21 -17.11 4.06
C ASN A 158 13.70 -16.82 3.88
N THR A 159 14.58 -17.58 4.55
CA THR A 159 16.04 -17.50 4.39
C THR A 159 16.42 -17.86 2.96
N TRP A 160 15.86 -18.94 2.41
CA TRP A 160 16.14 -19.36 1.05
C TRP A 160 15.70 -18.31 0.00
N PHE A 161 14.49 -17.77 0.14
CA PHE A 161 14.04 -16.67 -0.72
C PHE A 161 14.89 -15.40 -0.57
N SER A 162 15.51 -15.18 0.58
CA SER A 162 16.50 -14.09 0.73
C SER A 162 17.80 -14.40 0.01
N LEU A 163 18.27 -15.65 0.05
CA LEU A 163 19.43 -16.11 -0.74
C LEU A 163 19.15 -16.00 -2.24
N ILE A 164 17.95 -16.34 -2.71
CA ILE A 164 17.54 -16.14 -4.11
C ILE A 164 17.68 -14.66 -4.52
N ALA A 165 17.26 -13.72 -3.67
CA ALA A 165 17.42 -12.30 -3.98
C ALA A 165 18.90 -11.87 -4.04
N ILE A 166 19.68 -12.27 -3.05
CA ILE A 166 21.12 -11.93 -2.98
C ILE A 166 21.89 -12.57 -4.13
N SER A 167 21.51 -13.79 -4.54
CA SER A 167 22.18 -14.54 -5.60
C SER A 167 22.14 -13.79 -6.95
N THR A 168 21.12 -12.98 -7.22
CA THR A 168 21.02 -12.20 -8.46
C THR A 168 22.18 -11.22 -8.63
N LEU A 169 22.68 -10.65 -7.53
CA LEU A 169 23.86 -9.78 -7.52
C LEU A 169 25.15 -10.61 -7.59
N LEU A 170 25.24 -11.66 -6.76
CA LEU A 170 26.46 -12.46 -6.60
C LEU A 170 26.75 -13.38 -7.78
N THR A 171 25.79 -13.63 -8.66
CA THR A 171 25.95 -14.37 -9.92
C THR A 171 26.10 -13.46 -11.14
N TYR A 172 26.16 -12.15 -10.93
CA TYR A 172 26.25 -11.13 -11.99
C TYR A 172 25.12 -11.23 -13.01
N GLN A 173 23.88 -11.41 -12.50
CA GLN A 173 22.69 -11.43 -13.33
C GLN A 173 21.95 -10.10 -13.32
N HIS A 174 21.97 -9.36 -12.21
CA HIS A 174 21.30 -8.09 -12.07
C HIS A 174 22.15 -7.04 -11.35
N HIS A 175 21.85 -5.77 -11.62
CA HIS A 175 22.34 -4.62 -10.89
C HIS A 175 21.36 -4.22 -9.76
N THR A 176 21.83 -3.45 -8.78
CA THR A 176 21.03 -3.06 -7.61
C THR A 176 19.74 -2.34 -7.99
N MET A 177 19.78 -1.47 -9.02
CA MET A 177 18.56 -0.79 -9.48
C MET A 177 17.52 -1.74 -10.06
N ASP A 178 17.95 -2.85 -10.65
CA ASP A 178 17.02 -3.87 -11.15
C ASP A 178 16.28 -4.53 -10.00
N LEU A 179 16.98 -4.80 -8.88
CA LEU A 179 16.36 -5.35 -7.67
C LEU A 179 15.35 -4.37 -7.09
N VAL A 180 15.71 -3.10 -6.98
CA VAL A 180 14.78 -2.04 -6.51
C VAL A 180 13.55 -1.99 -7.41
N GLY A 181 13.74 -2.00 -8.73
CA GLY A 181 12.66 -2.05 -9.71
C GLY A 181 11.79 -3.32 -9.57
N GLY A 182 12.41 -4.48 -9.33
CA GLY A 182 11.69 -5.74 -9.12
C GLY A 182 10.83 -5.74 -7.86
N PHE A 183 11.34 -5.22 -6.74
CA PHE A 183 10.54 -5.03 -5.52
C PHE A 183 9.43 -4.00 -5.72
N ALA A 184 9.70 -2.90 -6.46
CA ALA A 184 8.69 -1.90 -6.80
C ALA A 184 7.54 -2.51 -7.62
N LEU A 185 7.88 -3.30 -8.64
CA LEU A 185 6.92 -4.01 -9.47
C LEU A 185 6.08 -4.99 -8.63
N ALA A 186 6.73 -5.76 -7.75
CA ALA A 186 6.02 -6.66 -6.85
C ALA A 186 5.06 -5.89 -5.93
N GLY A 187 5.52 -4.81 -5.30
CA GLY A 187 4.70 -3.94 -4.44
C GLY A 187 3.47 -3.40 -5.17
N TYR A 188 3.65 -2.92 -6.41
CA TYR A 188 2.57 -2.44 -7.25
C TYR A 188 1.56 -3.56 -7.60
N CYS A 189 2.04 -4.77 -7.91
CA CYS A 189 1.17 -5.91 -8.17
C CYS A 189 0.39 -6.35 -6.91
N PHE A 190 1.03 -6.37 -5.74
CA PHE A 190 0.34 -6.63 -4.46
C PHE A 190 -0.71 -5.57 -4.15
N TYR A 191 -0.39 -4.32 -4.43
CA TYR A 191 -1.32 -3.21 -4.26
C TYR A 191 -2.51 -3.31 -5.20
N THR A 192 -2.30 -3.64 -6.47
CA THR A 192 -3.36 -3.65 -7.50
C THR A 192 -4.26 -4.88 -7.39
N PHE A 193 -3.68 -6.05 -7.18
CA PHE A 193 -4.40 -7.34 -7.15
C PHE A 193 -4.51 -7.88 -5.73
N GLN A 194 -5.64 -7.58 -5.09
CA GLN A 194 -5.98 -8.08 -3.75
C GLN A 194 -7.03 -9.17 -3.81
N GLU A 195 -6.97 -10.11 -2.86
CA GLU A 195 -7.97 -11.16 -2.71
C GLU A 195 -9.33 -10.59 -2.28
N ASN A 196 -9.32 -9.60 -1.39
CA ASN A 196 -10.52 -8.94 -0.89
C ASN A 196 -10.47 -7.44 -1.20
N ARG A 197 -11.44 -6.94 -1.96
CA ARG A 197 -11.65 -5.51 -2.17
C ARG A 197 -12.84 -5.04 -1.35
N ILE A 198 -12.60 -4.15 -0.41
CA ILE A 198 -13.65 -3.48 0.33
C ILE A 198 -14.07 -2.26 -0.51
N ARG A 199 -15.35 -2.18 -0.85
CA ARG A 199 -15.94 -0.96 -1.43
C ARG A 199 -16.40 -0.08 -0.28
N LEU A 200 -15.86 1.12 -0.21
CA LEU A 200 -16.20 2.12 0.80
C LEU A 200 -17.06 3.22 0.16
N PRO A 201 -17.94 3.86 0.92
CA PRO A 201 -18.69 5.04 0.47
C PRO A 201 -17.72 6.13 0.01
N VAL A 202 -18.07 6.81 -1.07
CA VAL A 202 -17.18 7.79 -1.70
C VAL A 202 -17.89 9.13 -1.81
N ILE A 203 -17.31 10.16 -1.20
CA ILE A 203 -17.65 11.55 -1.46
C ILE A 203 -16.48 12.19 -2.18
N ALA A 204 -16.70 12.52 -3.44
CA ALA A 204 -15.68 13.11 -4.28
C ALA A 204 -15.37 14.55 -3.87
N ASN A 205 -14.07 14.91 -3.88
CA ASN A 205 -13.63 16.30 -3.82
C ASN A 205 -12.76 16.60 -5.04
N ARG A 206 -13.41 16.95 -6.15
CA ARG A 206 -12.74 17.18 -7.43
C ARG A 206 -11.64 18.23 -7.35
N ARG A 207 -11.82 19.28 -6.54
CA ARG A 207 -10.81 20.36 -6.39
C ARG A 207 -9.48 19.79 -5.87
N ILE A 208 -9.53 18.97 -4.85
CA ILE A 208 -8.32 18.31 -4.30
C ILE A 208 -7.78 17.29 -5.30
N GLY A 209 -8.66 16.54 -5.98
CA GLY A 209 -8.27 15.63 -7.05
C GLY A 209 -7.46 16.34 -8.15
N PHE A 210 -7.87 17.52 -8.59
CA PHE A 210 -7.13 18.32 -9.58
C PHE A 210 -5.76 18.79 -9.07
N TYR A 211 -5.59 19.14 -7.80
CA TYR A 211 -4.27 19.51 -7.27
C TYR A 211 -3.28 18.35 -7.35
N TYR A 212 -3.70 17.13 -6.97
CA TYR A 212 -2.88 15.94 -7.11
C TYR A 212 -2.62 15.57 -8.57
N LEU A 213 -3.61 15.70 -9.43
CA LEU A 213 -3.45 15.44 -10.88
C LEU A 213 -2.46 16.41 -11.53
N ILE A 214 -2.56 17.69 -11.23
CA ILE A 214 -1.61 18.72 -11.72
C ILE A 214 -0.20 18.38 -11.23
N GLY A 215 -0.03 18.02 -9.96
CA GLY A 215 1.26 17.57 -9.43
C GLY A 215 1.81 16.36 -10.18
N ALA A 216 0.99 15.36 -10.48
CA ALA A 216 1.39 14.20 -11.27
C ALA A 216 1.80 14.57 -12.71
N LEU A 217 1.05 15.46 -13.35
CA LEU A 217 1.35 15.95 -14.71
C LEU A 217 2.64 16.78 -14.76
N ILE A 218 2.89 17.63 -13.77
CA ILE A 218 4.16 18.38 -13.67
C ILE A 218 5.34 17.41 -13.58
N LEU A 219 5.24 16.38 -12.71
CA LEU A 219 6.29 15.37 -12.59
C LEU A 219 6.48 14.59 -13.90
N ALA A 220 5.40 14.27 -14.63
CA ALA A 220 5.48 13.62 -15.92
C ALA A 220 6.21 14.50 -16.96
N VAL A 221 5.91 15.80 -17.00
CA VAL A 221 6.61 16.75 -17.89
C VAL A 221 8.11 16.83 -17.53
N ILE A 222 8.45 16.91 -16.26
CA ILE A 222 9.87 16.91 -15.81
C ILE A 222 10.59 15.65 -16.28
N ILE A 223 9.95 14.48 -16.18
CA ILE A 223 10.52 13.21 -16.64
C ILE A 223 10.78 13.23 -18.15
N LEU A 224 9.82 13.74 -18.94
CA LEU A 224 9.94 13.79 -20.40
C LEU A 224 11.05 14.75 -20.85
N VAL A 225 11.21 15.89 -20.15
CA VAL A 225 12.20 16.92 -20.50
C VAL A 225 13.61 16.54 -20.06
N PHE A 226 13.80 16.14 -18.82
CA PHE A 226 15.12 15.97 -18.23
C PHE A 226 15.69 14.55 -18.36
N ARG A 227 14.84 13.53 -18.54
CA ARG A 227 15.27 12.12 -18.66
C ARG A 227 16.26 11.69 -17.56
N ARG A 228 16.98 10.58 -17.73
CA ARG A 228 18.00 10.09 -16.77
C ARG A 228 17.45 9.95 -15.34
N TRP A 229 18.03 10.66 -14.38
CA TRP A 229 17.64 10.58 -12.96
C TRP A 229 16.23 11.04 -12.67
N SER A 230 15.60 11.81 -13.58
CA SER A 230 14.19 12.21 -13.41
C SER A 230 13.21 11.04 -13.44
N TYR A 231 13.59 9.86 -13.93
CA TYR A 231 12.76 8.65 -13.83
C TYR A 231 12.44 8.25 -12.38
N LEU A 232 13.25 8.65 -11.38
CA LEU A 232 12.90 8.48 -9.97
C LEU A 232 11.60 9.20 -9.58
N LEU A 233 11.21 10.25 -10.33
CA LEU A 233 9.96 10.99 -10.14
C LEU A 233 8.73 10.21 -10.62
N LEU A 234 8.89 9.08 -11.32
CA LEU A 234 7.77 8.18 -11.65
C LEU A 234 7.05 7.71 -10.37
N TRP A 235 7.80 7.43 -9.32
CA TRP A 235 7.21 6.98 -8.07
C TRP A 235 6.26 8.03 -7.44
N PRO A 236 6.68 9.27 -7.13
CA PRO A 236 5.74 10.29 -6.66
C PRO A 236 4.66 10.64 -7.70
N GLY A 237 4.95 10.61 -9.00
CA GLY A 237 3.97 10.85 -10.05
C GLY A 237 2.82 9.84 -10.05
N ILE A 238 3.14 8.55 -9.99
CA ILE A 238 2.15 7.46 -9.88
C ILE A 238 1.36 7.59 -8.56
N SER A 239 2.05 7.85 -7.44
CA SER A 239 1.42 8.04 -6.14
C SER A 239 0.40 9.18 -6.17
N PHE A 240 0.75 10.33 -6.75
CA PHE A 240 -0.15 11.47 -6.91
C PHE A 240 -1.33 11.15 -7.83
N GLY A 241 -1.09 10.46 -8.95
CA GLY A 241 -2.16 10.03 -9.87
C GLY A 241 -3.19 9.11 -9.21
N ILE A 242 -2.74 8.14 -8.40
CA ILE A 242 -3.64 7.24 -7.65
C ILE A 242 -4.45 8.03 -6.61
N VAL A 243 -3.81 8.95 -5.87
CA VAL A 243 -4.51 9.78 -4.88
C VAL A 243 -5.48 10.74 -5.57
N ALA A 244 -5.14 11.31 -6.73
CA ALA A 244 -6.10 12.08 -7.55
C ALA A 244 -7.34 11.24 -7.88
N GLY A 245 -7.15 10.00 -8.33
CA GLY A 245 -8.24 9.05 -8.60
C GLY A 245 -9.13 8.79 -7.38
N ALA A 246 -8.56 8.76 -6.16
CA ALA A 246 -9.34 8.64 -4.94
C ALA A 246 -10.31 9.80 -4.76
N TYR A 247 -9.85 11.03 -4.96
CA TYR A 247 -10.67 12.23 -4.85
C TYR A 247 -11.66 12.42 -6.02
N PHE A 248 -11.40 11.80 -7.17
CA PHE A 248 -12.36 11.77 -8.29
C PHE A 248 -13.45 10.70 -8.16
N GLY A 249 -13.32 9.74 -7.23
CA GLY A 249 -14.37 8.76 -7.00
C GLY A 249 -13.91 7.34 -6.65
N ALA A 250 -12.59 7.04 -6.62
CA ALA A 250 -12.13 5.73 -6.14
C ALA A 250 -12.17 5.61 -4.61
N GLY A 251 -12.24 6.74 -3.88
CA GLY A 251 -12.46 6.81 -2.45
C GLY A 251 -11.29 6.37 -1.57
N PRO A 252 -11.52 6.28 -0.24
CA PRO A 252 -10.50 5.96 0.74
C PRO A 252 -9.96 4.52 0.63
N GLY A 253 -10.65 3.65 -0.10
CA GLY A 253 -10.24 2.27 -0.35
C GLY A 253 -8.88 2.12 -1.03
N ILE A 254 -8.31 3.18 -1.63
CA ILE A 254 -6.95 3.15 -2.18
C ILE A 254 -5.87 2.92 -1.11
N PHE A 255 -6.10 3.30 0.14
CA PHE A 255 -5.14 3.10 1.21
C PHE A 255 -5.08 1.65 1.72
N ARG A 256 -6.05 0.80 1.37
CA ARG A 256 -6.07 -0.63 1.70
C ARG A 256 -5.94 -0.93 3.20
N LYS A 257 -6.38 0.01 4.04
CA LYS A 257 -6.30 -0.13 5.49
C LYS A 257 -7.21 -1.27 5.96
N THR A 258 -6.66 -2.19 6.75
CA THR A 258 -7.37 -3.32 7.37
C THR A 258 -6.90 -3.45 8.82
N ASP A 259 -7.83 -3.66 9.74
CA ASP A 259 -7.56 -3.80 11.18
C ASP A 259 -6.63 -2.69 11.71
N GLY A 260 -6.88 -1.46 11.26
CA GLY A 260 -6.08 -0.29 11.63
C GLY A 260 -4.68 -0.23 11.01
N GLN A 261 -4.33 -1.09 10.03
CA GLN A 261 -3.00 -1.13 9.44
C GLN A 261 -3.01 -0.89 7.94
N LEU A 262 -2.04 -0.10 7.48
CA LEU A 262 -1.70 0.01 6.07
C LEU A 262 -0.77 -1.13 5.68
N PRO A 263 -1.10 -1.93 4.64
CA PRO A 263 -0.22 -2.98 4.16
C PRO A 263 1.06 -2.38 3.56
N TRP A 264 2.15 -3.16 3.56
CA TRP A 264 3.44 -2.73 3.02
C TRP A 264 3.36 -2.29 1.55
N SER A 265 2.47 -2.93 0.75
CA SER A 265 2.25 -2.57 -0.65
C SER A 265 1.67 -1.16 -0.82
N THR A 266 0.84 -0.69 0.12
CA THR A 266 0.37 0.70 0.15
C THR A 266 1.52 1.67 0.45
N TRP A 267 2.39 1.34 1.42
CA TRP A 267 3.59 2.12 1.70
C TRP A 267 4.51 2.20 0.49
N TRP A 268 4.68 1.10 -0.19
CA TRP A 268 5.51 1.02 -1.38
C TRP A 268 4.93 1.82 -2.56
N THR A 269 3.62 1.78 -2.76
CA THR A 269 2.95 2.45 -3.88
C THR A 269 2.66 3.92 -3.60
N LEU A 270 2.13 4.24 -2.41
CA LEU A 270 1.70 5.59 -2.02
C LEU A 270 2.70 6.30 -1.10
N GLY A 271 3.90 5.75 -0.90
CA GLY A 271 4.92 6.25 0.03
C GLY A 271 5.17 7.76 -0.05
N PRO A 272 5.37 8.35 -1.23
CA PRO A 272 5.54 9.80 -1.36
C PRO A 272 4.39 10.62 -0.78
N CYS A 273 3.13 10.23 -1.06
CA CYS A 273 1.96 10.88 -0.48
C CYS A 273 1.86 10.65 1.03
N LEU A 274 2.10 9.41 1.49
CA LEU A 274 2.07 9.07 2.93
C LEU A 274 3.16 9.81 3.71
N LEU A 275 4.34 10.01 3.12
CA LEU A 275 5.39 10.82 3.73
C LEU A 275 4.93 12.27 3.87
N GLY A 276 4.33 12.85 2.83
CA GLY A 276 3.75 14.20 2.89
C GLY A 276 2.68 14.33 3.98
N GLN A 277 1.79 13.32 4.13
CA GLN A 277 0.80 13.28 5.20
C GLN A 277 1.45 13.21 6.60
N ARG A 278 2.53 12.44 6.75
CA ARG A 278 3.28 12.36 8.01
C ARG A 278 3.99 13.67 8.36
N LEU A 279 4.65 14.30 7.41
CA LEU A 279 5.29 15.60 7.62
C LEU A 279 4.27 16.66 8.01
N SER A 280 3.12 16.68 7.35
CA SER A 280 1.99 17.53 7.70
C SER A 280 1.50 17.26 9.15
N LEU A 281 1.36 16.00 9.56
CA LEU A 281 0.97 15.65 10.93
C LEU A 281 2.02 16.14 11.94
N LEU A 282 3.31 15.96 11.67
CA LEU A 282 4.40 16.43 12.55
C LEU A 282 4.35 17.94 12.74
N TYR A 283 4.12 18.70 11.67
CA TYR A 283 3.95 20.16 11.74
C TYR A 283 2.78 20.56 12.64
N TYR A 284 1.59 19.95 12.43
CA TYR A 284 0.41 20.29 13.24
C TYR A 284 0.47 19.78 14.68
N ARG A 285 1.23 18.73 14.97
CA ARG A 285 1.47 18.26 16.36
C ARG A 285 2.05 19.33 17.27
N LEU A 286 2.80 20.26 16.71
CA LEU A 286 3.36 21.39 17.47
C LEU A 286 2.33 22.47 17.81
N GLN A 287 1.18 22.47 17.11
CA GLN A 287 0.16 23.51 17.19
C GLN A 287 -1.13 23.06 17.89
N CYS A 288 -1.36 21.77 18.05
CA CYS A 288 -2.60 21.26 18.62
C CYS A 288 -2.35 20.27 19.78
N ARG A 289 -3.22 20.33 20.79
CA ARG A 289 -3.22 19.34 21.86
C ARG A 289 -3.48 17.93 21.30
N PRO A 290 -2.96 16.88 21.96
CA PRO A 290 -3.20 15.51 21.53
C PRO A 290 -4.70 15.16 21.55
N TRP A 291 -5.41 15.57 22.61
CA TRP A 291 -6.85 15.38 22.77
C TRP A 291 -7.44 16.46 23.68
N ASP A 292 -8.78 16.56 23.64
CA ASP A 292 -9.60 17.36 24.53
C ASP A 292 -10.90 16.59 24.80
N GLU A 293 -11.47 16.69 26.01
CA GLU A 293 -12.76 16.11 26.35
C GLU A 293 -13.89 17.05 25.93
N VAL A 294 -14.84 16.53 25.11
CA VAL A 294 -15.96 17.33 24.60
C VAL A 294 -17.24 17.10 25.40
N ALA A 295 -17.43 15.89 25.87
CA ALA A 295 -18.53 15.49 26.72
C ALA A 295 -18.05 14.37 27.65
N PRO A 296 -18.71 14.10 28.77
CA PRO A 296 -18.35 13.00 29.64
C PRO A 296 -18.17 11.69 28.84
N GLY A 297 -16.98 11.09 28.91
CA GLY A 297 -16.64 9.87 28.20
C GLY A 297 -16.37 10.05 26.69
N VAL A 298 -16.29 11.27 26.14
CA VAL A 298 -16.03 11.49 24.71
C VAL A 298 -14.86 12.44 24.51
N TRP A 299 -13.75 11.92 24.02
CA TRP A 299 -12.55 12.67 23.70
C TRP A 299 -12.39 12.87 22.19
N ILE A 300 -12.01 14.08 21.79
CA ILE A 300 -11.66 14.42 20.40
C ILE A 300 -10.17 14.68 20.28
N GLY A 301 -9.52 14.13 19.25
CA GLY A 301 -8.09 14.31 19.13
C GLY A 301 -7.50 14.07 17.76
N ARG A 302 -6.16 14.12 17.71
CA ARG A 302 -5.35 13.82 16.53
C ARG A 302 -4.85 12.36 16.54
N THR A 303 -4.30 11.90 15.42
CA THR A 303 -3.54 10.65 15.39
C THR A 303 -2.41 10.68 16.41
N LEU A 304 -2.32 9.67 17.27
CA LEU A 304 -1.36 9.55 18.35
C LEU A 304 -0.17 8.65 17.98
N SER A 305 0.98 8.91 18.60
CA SER A 305 2.08 7.96 18.62
C SER A 305 1.78 6.79 19.54
N ASN A 306 2.53 5.69 19.43
CA ASN A 306 2.36 4.52 20.31
C ASN A 306 2.47 4.88 21.80
N ARG A 307 3.36 5.80 22.16
CA ARG A 307 3.52 6.27 23.55
C ARG A 307 2.30 7.05 24.03
N GLU A 308 1.82 7.99 23.23
CA GLU A 308 0.63 8.80 23.53
C GLU A 308 -0.62 7.94 23.63
N ALA A 309 -0.82 7.01 22.68
CA ALA A 309 -1.94 6.06 22.71
C ALA A 309 -1.93 5.17 23.96
N SER A 310 -0.74 4.66 24.36
CA SER A 310 -0.61 3.92 25.61
C SER A 310 -0.93 4.78 26.84
N SER A 311 -0.61 6.07 26.79
CA SER A 311 -0.97 7.01 27.88
C SER A 311 -2.47 7.28 27.91
N ALA A 312 -3.13 7.43 26.76
CA ALA A 312 -4.58 7.60 26.65
C ALA A 312 -5.33 6.37 27.18
N VAL A 313 -4.88 5.15 26.86
CA VAL A 313 -5.45 3.91 27.40
C VAL A 313 -5.31 3.85 28.92
N ARG A 314 -4.13 4.21 29.47
CA ARG A 314 -3.96 4.28 30.93
C ARG A 314 -4.80 5.36 31.60
N ALA A 315 -5.18 6.40 30.86
CA ALA A 315 -6.08 7.47 31.32
C ALA A 315 -7.56 7.08 31.22
N GLY A 316 -7.88 5.85 30.77
CA GLY A 316 -9.24 5.30 30.77
C GLY A 316 -9.90 5.18 29.40
N VAL A 317 -9.18 5.42 28.29
CA VAL A 317 -9.75 5.19 26.96
C VAL A 317 -9.97 3.69 26.74
N THR A 318 -11.22 3.31 26.48
CA THR A 318 -11.69 1.93 26.27
C THR A 318 -12.08 1.65 24.84
N ALA A 319 -12.38 2.70 24.05
CA ALA A 319 -12.78 2.57 22.66
C ALA A 319 -12.16 3.66 21.78
N VAL A 320 -11.94 3.36 20.51
CA VAL A 320 -11.35 4.28 19.53
C VAL A 320 -12.16 4.29 18.25
N LEU A 321 -12.54 5.48 17.80
CA LEU A 321 -13.11 5.73 16.47
C LEU A 321 -12.07 6.44 15.61
N ASP A 322 -11.49 5.70 14.68
CA ASP A 322 -10.48 6.18 13.76
C ASP A 322 -11.10 6.56 12.40
N LEU A 323 -10.99 7.83 12.04
CA LEU A 323 -11.54 8.39 10.79
C LEU A 323 -10.48 8.54 9.70
N THR A 324 -9.26 8.05 9.93
CA THR A 324 -8.19 8.14 8.93
C THR A 324 -8.18 6.95 8.00
N ALA A 325 -7.95 7.21 6.71
CA ALA A 325 -7.61 6.20 5.72
C ALA A 325 -6.09 6.06 5.55
N GLU A 326 -5.37 7.17 5.75
CA GLU A 326 -3.97 7.38 5.36
C GLU A 326 -2.94 7.06 6.46
N PHE A 327 -3.38 6.69 7.66
CA PHE A 327 -2.49 6.35 8.79
C PHE A 327 -2.75 4.95 9.32
N SER A 328 -1.68 4.24 9.69
CA SER A 328 -1.80 3.05 10.55
C SER A 328 -2.03 3.47 11.99
N GLU A 329 -2.91 2.74 12.67
CA GLU A 329 -3.28 3.02 14.05
C GLU A 329 -2.24 2.46 15.04
N ALA A 330 -2.12 3.13 16.20
CA ALA A 330 -1.24 2.73 17.27
C ALA A 330 -1.59 1.35 17.83
N LYS A 331 -0.58 0.54 18.22
CA LYS A 331 -0.80 -0.82 18.72
C LYS A 331 -1.73 -0.86 19.94
N ALA A 332 -1.59 0.10 20.88
CA ALA A 332 -2.41 0.16 22.08
C ALA A 332 -3.89 0.37 21.76
N PHE A 333 -4.20 1.18 20.74
CA PHE A 333 -5.56 1.46 20.32
C PHE A 333 -6.20 0.28 19.57
N ARG A 334 -5.41 -0.49 18.83
CA ARG A 334 -5.89 -1.71 18.16
C ARG A 334 -6.14 -2.89 19.11
N ALA A 335 -5.67 -2.80 20.33
CA ALA A 335 -5.86 -3.83 21.37
C ALA A 335 -7.13 -3.64 22.21
N ILE A 336 -7.84 -2.52 22.04
CA ILE A 336 -9.11 -2.21 22.70
C ILE A 336 -10.26 -2.19 21.67
N SER A 337 -11.46 -1.73 22.05
CA SER A 337 -12.59 -1.59 21.10
C SER A 337 -12.20 -0.59 19.99
N TYR A 338 -11.79 -1.09 18.85
CA TYR A 338 -11.32 -0.29 17.71
C TYR A 338 -12.30 -0.36 16.54
N HIS A 339 -12.73 0.81 16.08
CA HIS A 339 -13.57 0.94 14.88
C HIS A 339 -12.96 1.95 13.90
N ASN A 340 -12.87 1.58 12.61
CA ASN A 340 -12.34 2.45 11.57
C ASN A 340 -13.42 2.76 10.53
N ILE A 341 -13.76 4.03 10.40
CA ILE A 341 -14.60 4.57 9.32
C ILE A 341 -13.71 5.47 8.46
N PRO A 342 -13.03 4.93 7.45
CA PRO A 342 -12.03 5.68 6.71
C PRO A 342 -12.68 6.73 5.82
N ILE A 343 -12.26 7.99 5.99
CA ILE A 343 -12.68 9.16 5.22
C ILE A 343 -11.43 9.82 4.64
N LEU A 344 -11.46 10.21 3.37
CA LEU A 344 -10.37 10.98 2.76
C LEU A 344 -10.19 12.32 3.48
N ASP A 345 -8.94 12.74 3.64
CA ASP A 345 -8.67 14.07 4.19
C ASP A 345 -9.33 15.14 3.30
N LEU A 346 -9.81 16.22 3.90
CA LEU A 346 -10.49 17.31 3.18
C LEU A 346 -11.79 16.89 2.45
N THR A 347 -12.45 15.80 2.88
CA THR A 347 -13.80 15.44 2.45
C THR A 347 -14.76 15.39 3.64
N ALA A 348 -16.06 15.30 3.35
CA ALA A 348 -17.09 15.10 4.36
C ALA A 348 -17.47 13.61 4.49
N PRO A 349 -17.97 13.18 5.66
CA PRO A 349 -18.62 11.87 5.80
C PRO A 349 -19.99 11.84 5.12
N SER A 350 -20.43 10.64 4.70
CA SER A 350 -21.78 10.41 4.24
C SER A 350 -22.80 10.43 5.41
N GLN A 351 -24.09 10.53 5.09
CA GLN A 351 -25.13 10.46 6.10
C GLN A 351 -25.18 9.11 6.84
N GLU A 352 -24.86 8.04 6.14
CA GLU A 352 -24.76 6.70 6.73
C GLU A 352 -23.57 6.62 7.68
N GLN A 353 -22.39 7.12 7.27
CA GLN A 353 -21.22 7.20 8.12
C GLN A 353 -21.46 8.05 9.36
N LEU A 354 -22.15 9.21 9.24
CA LEU A 354 -22.47 10.04 10.41
C LEU A 354 -23.36 9.31 11.42
N ARG A 355 -24.35 8.54 10.97
CA ARG A 355 -25.19 7.72 11.85
C ARG A 355 -24.39 6.61 12.52
N GLU A 356 -23.55 5.91 11.77
CA GLU A 356 -22.67 4.86 12.27
C GLU A 356 -21.72 5.39 13.35
N MET A 357 -21.10 6.56 13.10
CA MET A 357 -20.22 7.23 14.07
C MET A 357 -20.97 7.61 15.34
N ALA A 358 -22.15 8.22 15.21
CA ALA A 358 -22.95 8.63 16.34
C ALA A 358 -23.39 7.44 17.20
N ALA A 359 -23.81 6.35 16.56
CA ALA A 359 -24.20 5.11 17.23
C ALA A 359 -23.02 4.50 17.99
N PHE A 360 -21.84 4.37 17.35
CA PHE A 360 -20.64 3.85 17.99
C PHE A 360 -20.21 4.70 19.20
N ILE A 361 -20.17 6.04 19.04
CA ILE A 361 -19.81 6.94 20.15
C ILE A 361 -20.82 6.81 21.29
N SER A 362 -22.12 6.76 21.01
CA SER A 362 -23.15 6.63 22.02
C SER A 362 -22.99 5.33 22.81
N GLU A 363 -22.89 4.20 22.11
CA GLU A 363 -22.74 2.88 22.73
C GLU A 363 -21.48 2.76 23.60
N GLN A 364 -20.36 3.25 23.10
CA GLN A 364 -19.08 3.05 23.77
C GLN A 364 -18.84 4.08 24.89
N SER A 365 -19.43 5.28 24.80
CA SER A 365 -19.33 6.30 25.89
C SER A 365 -20.06 5.91 27.16
N GLU A 366 -21.01 4.96 27.11
CA GLU A 366 -21.65 4.37 28.29
C GLU A 366 -20.74 3.34 29.01
N LYS A 367 -19.77 2.77 28.30
CA LYS A 367 -18.85 1.73 28.80
C LYS A 367 -17.51 2.28 29.27
N GLY A 368 -17.17 3.52 28.87
CA GLY A 368 -15.91 4.17 29.20
C GLY A 368 -15.59 5.32 28.29
N ILE A 369 -14.32 5.70 28.18
CA ILE A 369 -13.91 6.84 27.35
C ILE A 369 -13.72 6.40 25.91
N VAL A 370 -14.42 7.06 24.96
CA VAL A 370 -14.27 6.91 23.51
C VAL A 370 -13.33 7.98 22.98
N TYR A 371 -12.26 7.57 22.33
CA TYR A 371 -11.33 8.46 21.64
C TYR A 371 -11.70 8.59 20.15
N VAL A 372 -12.17 9.75 19.74
CA VAL A 372 -12.54 10.05 18.35
C VAL A 372 -11.46 10.86 17.68
N HIS A 373 -10.84 10.32 16.64
CA HIS A 373 -9.74 11.04 15.98
C HIS A 373 -9.75 10.98 14.48
N CYS A 374 -9.14 11.99 13.89
CA CYS A 374 -8.65 11.97 12.51
C CYS A 374 -7.18 12.36 12.49
N LYS A 375 -6.64 12.84 11.38
CA LYS A 375 -5.22 13.27 11.29
C LYS A 375 -4.86 14.29 12.38
N ILE A 376 -5.64 15.38 12.52
CA ILE A 376 -5.33 16.52 13.40
C ILE A 376 -6.37 16.69 14.52
N GLY A 377 -7.50 15.99 14.44
CA GLY A 377 -8.61 16.19 15.36
C GLY A 377 -9.46 17.43 15.02
N TYR A 378 -9.58 17.71 13.71
CA TYR A 378 -10.36 18.84 13.20
C TYR A 378 -11.63 18.35 12.50
N SER A 379 -11.82 18.67 11.25
CA SER A 379 -13.10 18.57 10.51
C SER A 379 -13.76 17.19 10.53
N ARG A 380 -13.01 16.10 10.27
CA ARG A 380 -13.57 14.73 10.28
C ARG A 380 -14.02 14.33 11.69
N SER A 381 -13.18 14.58 12.71
CA SER A 381 -13.53 14.29 14.11
C SER A 381 -14.66 15.19 14.62
N ALA A 382 -14.68 16.46 14.21
CA ALA A 382 -15.77 17.39 14.55
C ALA A 382 -17.11 16.92 13.96
N ALA A 383 -17.12 16.38 12.74
CA ALA A 383 -18.32 15.83 12.12
C ALA A 383 -18.84 14.59 12.90
N ALA A 384 -17.94 13.70 13.32
CA ALA A 384 -18.30 12.50 14.09
C ALA A 384 -18.87 12.85 15.47
N VAL A 385 -18.13 13.69 16.24
CA VAL A 385 -18.59 14.13 17.57
C VAL A 385 -19.85 14.99 17.45
N GLY A 386 -19.93 15.87 16.43
CA GLY A 386 -21.14 16.67 16.17
C GLY A 386 -22.36 15.83 15.85
N ALA A 387 -22.21 14.75 15.07
CA ALA A 387 -23.29 13.82 14.81
C ALA A 387 -23.81 13.14 16.09
N TYR A 388 -22.88 12.74 16.98
CA TYR A 388 -23.24 12.20 18.29
C TYR A 388 -23.99 13.23 19.16
N LEU A 389 -23.50 14.48 19.27
CA LEU A 389 -24.10 15.53 20.07
C LEU A 389 -25.51 15.89 19.59
N LEU A 390 -25.76 15.89 18.27
CA LEU A 390 -27.06 16.12 17.68
C LEU A 390 -28.02 14.92 17.88
N ALA A 391 -27.53 13.70 17.68
CA ALA A 391 -28.31 12.49 17.78
C ALA A 391 -28.71 12.18 19.24
N SER A 392 -27.86 12.47 20.21
CA SER A 392 -28.11 12.30 21.64
C SER A 392 -28.91 13.45 22.28
N GLY A 393 -29.26 14.49 21.51
CA GLY A 393 -29.98 15.66 22.03
C GLY A 393 -29.15 16.58 22.94
N LYS A 394 -27.84 16.37 23.06
CA LYS A 394 -26.92 17.21 23.86
C LYS A 394 -26.72 18.60 23.25
N CYS A 395 -26.92 18.74 21.95
CA CYS A 395 -26.95 20.00 21.23
C CYS A 395 -28.25 20.10 20.41
N GLY A 396 -28.88 21.25 20.42
CA GLY A 396 -30.14 21.53 19.70
C GLY A 396 -29.91 21.86 18.23
N SER A 397 -28.76 22.49 17.91
CA SER A 397 -28.42 22.97 16.57
C SER A 397 -26.96 22.63 16.18
N VAL A 398 -26.65 22.79 14.90
CA VAL A 398 -25.26 22.66 14.41
C VAL A 398 -24.41 23.82 14.94
N GLU A 399 -25.01 24.96 15.14
CA GLU A 399 -24.37 26.17 15.69
C GLU A 399 -23.93 25.91 17.14
N ASP A 400 -24.75 25.24 17.96
CA ASP A 400 -24.40 24.83 19.34
C ASP A 400 -23.22 23.85 19.33
N VAL A 401 -23.23 22.88 18.41
CA VAL A 401 -22.11 21.95 18.23
C VAL A 401 -20.82 22.69 17.91
N VAL A 402 -20.86 23.65 16.99
CA VAL A 402 -19.67 24.45 16.61
C VAL A 402 -19.18 25.28 17.78
N ALA A 403 -20.09 25.92 18.53
CA ALA A 403 -19.76 26.72 19.70
C ALA A 403 -19.06 25.87 20.78
N LEU A 404 -19.63 24.71 21.12
CA LEU A 404 -19.05 23.77 22.08
C LEU A 404 -17.67 23.28 21.66
N LEU A 405 -17.54 22.83 20.40
CA LEU A 405 -16.27 22.32 19.89
C LEU A 405 -15.18 23.41 19.88
N ARG A 406 -15.51 24.66 19.56
CA ARG A 406 -14.56 25.78 19.61
C ARG A 406 -14.18 26.20 21.04
N GLN A 407 -15.12 26.08 21.98
CA GLN A 407 -14.83 26.34 23.40
C GLN A 407 -13.82 25.30 23.92
N VAL A 408 -14.01 24.02 23.62
CA VAL A 408 -13.15 22.94 24.12
C VAL A 408 -11.80 22.90 23.37
N ARG A 409 -11.83 23.12 22.05
CA ARG A 409 -10.68 23.05 21.15
C ARG A 409 -10.60 24.30 20.26
N PRO A 410 -10.06 25.43 20.77
CA PRO A 410 -10.06 26.72 20.05
C PRO A 410 -9.40 26.68 18.66
N SER A 411 -8.41 25.82 18.47
CA SER A 411 -7.72 25.64 17.19
C SER A 411 -8.51 24.85 16.14
N ILE A 412 -9.75 24.36 16.48
CA ILE A 412 -10.50 23.48 15.60
C ILE A 412 -10.94 24.17 14.31
N ILE A 413 -10.69 23.55 13.18
CA ILE A 413 -11.17 23.99 11.88
C ILE A 413 -12.20 23.00 11.39
N ILE A 414 -13.44 23.46 11.26
CA ILE A 414 -14.56 22.66 10.74
C ILE A 414 -14.87 23.15 9.33
N ARG A 415 -14.72 22.28 8.36
CA ARG A 415 -14.91 22.65 6.94
C ARG A 415 -16.38 22.81 6.58
N PRO A 416 -16.68 23.67 5.56
CA PRO A 416 -18.08 23.87 5.13
C PRO A 416 -18.81 22.58 4.74
N GLU A 417 -18.10 21.63 4.12
CA GLU A 417 -18.65 20.35 3.69
C GLU A 417 -19.09 19.48 4.90
N ALA A 418 -18.33 19.51 5.99
CA ALA A 418 -18.68 18.82 7.24
C ALA A 418 -19.88 19.47 7.93
N LEU A 419 -19.94 20.82 7.94
CA LEU A 419 -21.09 21.56 8.47
C LEU A 419 -22.36 21.26 7.66
N ALA A 420 -22.28 21.24 6.33
CA ALA A 420 -23.41 20.87 5.47
C ALA A 420 -23.89 19.45 5.77
N ALA A 421 -22.97 18.49 5.93
CA ALA A 421 -23.32 17.11 6.26
C ALA A 421 -24.06 17.01 7.63
N LEU A 422 -23.63 17.76 8.65
CA LEU A 422 -24.29 17.84 9.96
C LEU A 422 -25.68 18.50 9.88
N ARG A 423 -25.85 19.56 9.08
CA ARG A 423 -27.17 20.19 8.86
C ARG A 423 -28.16 19.24 8.22
N HIS A 424 -27.73 18.49 7.20
CA HIS A 424 -28.57 17.44 6.60
C HIS A 424 -28.95 16.35 7.60
N LEU A 425 -27.99 15.93 8.45
CA LEU A 425 -28.28 14.95 9.52
C LEU A 425 -29.34 15.49 10.49
N LYS A 426 -29.21 16.76 10.93
CA LYS A 426 -30.17 17.37 11.87
C LYS A 426 -31.58 17.40 11.28
N VAL A 427 -31.74 17.80 10.02
CA VAL A 427 -33.05 17.79 9.34
C VAL A 427 -33.64 16.39 9.33
N ALA A 428 -32.86 15.36 9.01
CA ALA A 428 -33.33 13.98 8.99
C ALA A 428 -33.72 13.45 10.39
N LEU A 429 -33.00 13.87 11.46
CA LEU A 429 -33.36 13.53 12.84
C LEU A 429 -34.71 14.15 13.26
N VAL A 430 -34.93 15.42 12.93
CA VAL A 430 -36.21 16.12 13.25
C VAL A 430 -37.38 15.46 12.51
N GLN A 431 -37.21 15.14 11.22
CA GLN A 431 -38.28 14.45 10.46
C GLN A 431 -38.63 13.10 11.04
N LYS A 432 -37.65 12.33 11.52
CA LYS A 432 -37.89 11.03 12.15
C LYS A 432 -38.68 11.16 13.46
N THR A 433 -38.39 12.18 14.27
CA THR A 433 -39.09 12.44 15.54
C THR A 433 -40.53 12.91 15.31
N LEU A 434 -40.81 13.58 14.19
CA LEU A 434 -42.18 14.01 13.84
C LEU A 434 -43.05 12.89 13.23
N SER A 435 -42.42 11.80 12.77
CA SER A 435 -43.08 10.64 12.14
C SER A 435 -43.22 9.43 13.08
N SER A 436 -42.64 9.48 14.27
CA SER A 436 -42.77 8.49 15.36
C SER A 436 -43.79 8.96 16.39
#